data_584a847639c8720b674376c7d2e7cac5
#
_entry.id   584a847639c8720b674376c7d2e7cac5
#
_cell.length_a   1.000
_cell.length_b   1.000
_cell.length_c   1.000
_cell.angle_alpha   90.00
_cell.angle_beta   90.00
_cell.angle_gamma   90.00
#
_symmetry.space_group_name_H-M   'P 1'
#
loop_
_entity.id
_entity.type
_entity.pdbx_description
1 polymer ?
#
loop_
_entity_poly.entity_id
_entity_poly.type
_entity_poly.pdbx_seq_one_letter_code
_entity_poly.pdbx_strand_id
1 'polypeptide(L)'
;MNNPNEITVHEPEILNPKTMKNTINLADLTAEQKKQMRLELQREERESKAKKQGDIATLKELSTEFLNNNIGKLIDRQGEMEAMVADIFDSFGSVLNLKGEVYGLERLEQDSHTITDPEGNASITIGQNVGITFDGSETAGVQKIMNYLTAISGNEDNEDMKKMAETVKLLLKPSMKTKMLNPAKIIQLNAMRGTYNSPEFDEGMDIIVAAQIRQRGSSYVSGYKLVKIGENQVKKVEFRFTV
;
A
#
# COMPACT_ATOMS: atom_id res chain seq x y z
N MET A 1 -9.79 -43.02 9.47
CA MET A 1 -10.65 -41.87 9.08
C MET A 1 -9.78 -40.96 8.27
N ASN A 2 -10.01 -40.96 6.95
CA ASN A 2 -9.16 -40.23 5.98
C ASN A 2 -9.48 -38.76 6.01
N ASN A 3 -8.43 -37.95 6.07
CA ASN A 3 -8.49 -36.47 6.06
C ASN A 3 -8.65 -36.01 4.59
N PRO A 4 -9.72 -35.26 4.21
CA PRO A 4 -10.02 -34.93 2.80
C PRO A 4 -9.34 -33.69 2.25
N ASN A 5 -8.25 -33.18 2.85
CA ASN A 5 -7.60 -31.93 2.45
C ASN A 5 -6.09 -32.03 2.13
N GLU A 6 -5.62 -33.21 1.68
CA GLU A 6 -4.30 -33.24 1.06
C GLU A 6 -4.41 -32.92 -0.43
N ILE A 7 -4.17 -31.65 -0.77
CA ILE A 7 -3.90 -31.23 -2.14
C ILE A 7 -2.46 -31.66 -2.44
N THR A 8 -2.29 -32.82 -3.06
CA THR A 8 -1.02 -33.23 -3.66
C THR A 8 -0.75 -32.30 -4.85
N VAL A 9 0.11 -31.32 -4.64
CA VAL A 9 0.71 -30.54 -5.73
C VAL A 9 1.68 -31.47 -6.45
N HIS A 10 1.28 -32.01 -7.61
CA HIS A 10 2.23 -32.63 -8.52
C HIS A 10 3.18 -31.54 -9.04
N GLU A 11 4.42 -31.55 -8.57
CA GLU A 11 5.50 -30.85 -9.24
C GLU A 11 5.61 -31.37 -10.68
N PRO A 12 5.70 -30.49 -11.70
CA PRO A 12 5.94 -30.93 -13.06
C PRO A 12 7.32 -31.62 -13.08
N GLU A 13 7.35 -32.89 -13.48
CA GLU A 13 8.58 -33.61 -13.74
C GLU A 13 9.43 -32.80 -14.72
N ILE A 14 10.52 -32.25 -14.20
CA ILE A 14 11.56 -31.62 -15.04
C ILE A 14 12.22 -32.77 -15.81
N LEU A 15 11.75 -32.99 -17.02
CA LEU A 15 12.34 -33.90 -17.98
C LEU A 15 13.82 -33.55 -18.15
N ASN A 16 14.65 -34.44 -17.65
CA ASN A 16 16.10 -34.37 -17.71
C ASN A 16 16.57 -34.25 -19.18
N PRO A 17 17.35 -33.21 -19.59
CA PRO A 17 17.71 -32.96 -20.98
C PRO A 17 18.81 -33.90 -21.51
N LYS A 18 18.82 -35.17 -21.10
CA LYS A 18 19.74 -36.22 -21.60
C LYS A 18 19.10 -37.17 -22.61
N THR A 19 18.07 -36.74 -23.34
CA THR A 19 17.58 -37.51 -24.49
C THR A 19 18.23 -36.97 -25.74
N MET A 20 19.21 -37.71 -26.20
CA MET A 20 19.85 -37.75 -27.54
C MET A 20 19.52 -36.58 -28.48
N LYS A 21 20.45 -35.68 -28.58
CA LYS A 21 20.54 -34.78 -29.75
C LYS A 21 20.89 -35.64 -30.95
N ASN A 22 19.90 -36.22 -31.64
CA ASN A 22 20.04 -36.53 -33.07
C ASN A 22 20.12 -35.17 -33.80
N THR A 23 21.28 -34.57 -33.81
CA THR A 23 21.61 -33.45 -34.69
C THR A 23 21.64 -34.01 -36.09
N ILE A 24 20.51 -33.94 -36.80
CA ILE A 24 20.46 -34.16 -38.24
C ILE A 24 21.32 -33.07 -38.85
N ASN A 25 22.43 -33.46 -39.43
CA ASN A 25 23.32 -32.50 -40.12
C ASN A 25 22.59 -32.04 -41.40
N LEU A 26 22.16 -30.78 -41.44
CA LEU A 26 21.42 -30.20 -42.57
C LEU A 26 22.21 -30.30 -43.91
N ALA A 27 23.53 -30.54 -43.86
CA ALA A 27 24.35 -30.69 -45.02
C ALA A 27 24.09 -32.04 -45.76
N ASP A 28 23.70 -33.08 -45.00
CA ASP A 28 23.57 -34.46 -45.52
C ASP A 28 22.17 -34.74 -46.10
N LEU A 29 21.24 -33.79 -46.04
CA LEU A 29 19.87 -33.94 -46.54
C LEU A 29 19.79 -33.63 -48.04
N THR A 30 19.06 -34.45 -48.79
CA THR A 30 18.71 -34.20 -50.18
C THR A 30 17.80 -32.96 -50.32
N ALA A 31 17.75 -32.36 -51.49
CA ALA A 31 16.91 -31.20 -51.78
C ALA A 31 15.41 -31.46 -51.46
N GLU A 32 14.95 -32.70 -51.70
CA GLU A 32 13.58 -33.15 -51.42
C GLU A 32 13.30 -33.26 -49.94
N GLN A 33 14.22 -33.84 -49.16
CA GLN A 33 14.13 -33.93 -47.71
C GLN A 33 14.15 -32.55 -47.05
N LYS A 34 14.96 -31.60 -47.49
CA LYS A 34 14.97 -30.20 -47.08
C LYS A 34 13.64 -29.51 -47.33
N LYS A 35 12.99 -29.80 -48.47
CA LYS A 35 11.69 -29.24 -48.83
C LYS A 35 10.58 -29.79 -47.91
N GLN A 36 10.58 -31.09 -47.67
CA GLN A 36 9.60 -31.74 -46.76
C GLN A 36 9.74 -31.23 -45.35
N MET A 37 10.95 -31.13 -44.82
CA MET A 37 11.22 -30.61 -43.47
C MET A 37 10.78 -29.15 -43.30
N ARG A 38 10.95 -28.30 -44.32
CA ARG A 38 10.44 -26.94 -44.28
C ARG A 38 8.91 -26.88 -44.28
N LEU A 39 8.26 -27.74 -45.05
CA LEU A 39 6.80 -27.83 -45.06
C LEU A 39 6.24 -28.33 -43.68
N GLU A 40 6.90 -29.31 -43.06
CA GLU A 40 6.55 -29.78 -41.75
C GLU A 40 6.73 -28.69 -40.67
N LEU A 41 7.86 -28.01 -40.65
CA LEU A 41 8.10 -26.88 -39.72
C LEU A 41 7.06 -25.76 -39.88
N GLN A 42 6.73 -25.41 -41.14
CA GLN A 42 5.70 -24.41 -41.42
C GLN A 42 4.31 -24.86 -40.92
N ARG A 43 4.01 -26.15 -41.06
CA ARG A 43 2.76 -26.73 -40.56
C ARG A 43 2.71 -26.67 -39.04
N GLU A 44 3.75 -27.12 -38.36
CA GLU A 44 3.87 -27.08 -36.90
C GLU A 44 3.77 -25.65 -36.37
N GLU A 45 4.45 -24.70 -37.01
CA GLU A 45 4.36 -23.27 -36.63
C GLU A 45 2.93 -22.72 -36.78
N ARG A 46 2.21 -23.09 -37.87
CA ARG A 46 0.82 -22.68 -38.08
C ARG A 46 -0.11 -23.30 -37.02
N GLU A 47 0.05 -24.59 -36.75
CA GLU A 47 -0.74 -25.31 -35.74
C GLU A 47 -0.48 -24.74 -34.33
N SER A 48 0.79 -24.47 -33.99
CA SER A 48 1.17 -23.82 -32.72
C SER A 48 0.58 -22.40 -32.61
N LYS A 49 0.64 -21.59 -33.65
CA LYS A 49 0.03 -20.26 -33.67
C LYS A 49 -1.48 -20.31 -33.56
N ALA A 50 -2.13 -21.25 -34.26
CA ALA A 50 -3.58 -21.43 -34.20
C ALA A 50 -4.02 -21.87 -32.77
N LYS A 51 -3.30 -22.81 -32.16
CA LYS A 51 -3.54 -23.24 -30.78
C LYS A 51 -3.40 -22.08 -29.82
N LYS A 52 -2.31 -21.31 -29.91
CA LYS A 52 -2.08 -20.15 -29.04
C LYS A 52 -3.18 -19.08 -29.19
N GLN A 53 -3.69 -18.86 -30.41
CA GLN A 53 -4.81 -17.94 -30.63
C GLN A 53 -6.11 -18.48 -29.99
N GLY A 54 -6.37 -19.79 -30.10
CA GLY A 54 -7.49 -20.45 -29.43
C GLY A 54 -7.38 -20.32 -27.91
N ASP A 55 -6.22 -20.60 -27.34
CA ASP A 55 -5.97 -20.50 -25.90
C ASP A 55 -6.18 -19.04 -25.40
N ILE A 56 -5.76 -18.04 -26.18
CA ILE A 56 -6.00 -16.62 -25.88
C ILE A 56 -7.49 -16.28 -25.91
N ALA A 57 -8.24 -16.80 -26.87
CA ALA A 57 -9.69 -16.58 -26.94
C ALA A 57 -10.37 -17.19 -25.72
N THR A 58 -10.09 -18.45 -25.40
CA THR A 58 -10.61 -19.14 -24.22
C THR A 58 -10.26 -18.42 -22.92
N LEU A 59 -9.02 -17.93 -22.80
CA LEU A 59 -8.61 -17.12 -21.63
C LEU A 59 -9.47 -15.86 -21.47
N LYS A 60 -9.75 -15.15 -22.56
CA LYS A 60 -10.59 -13.96 -22.54
C LYS A 60 -12.03 -14.27 -22.12
N GLU A 61 -12.59 -15.36 -22.64
CA GLU A 61 -13.95 -15.81 -22.27
C GLU A 61 -14.04 -16.15 -20.79
N LEU A 62 -13.11 -16.99 -20.28
CA LEU A 62 -13.04 -17.36 -18.86
C LEU A 62 -12.81 -16.14 -17.95
N SER A 63 -11.98 -15.20 -18.38
CA SER A 63 -11.74 -13.96 -17.63
C SER A 63 -12.99 -13.09 -17.55
N THR A 64 -13.72 -12.98 -18.65
CA THR A 64 -15.00 -12.25 -18.69
C THR A 64 -16.07 -12.92 -17.84
N GLU A 65 -16.18 -14.23 -17.92
CA GLU A 65 -17.09 -15.03 -17.10
C GLU A 65 -16.79 -14.86 -15.61
N PHE A 66 -15.50 -14.99 -15.23
CA PHE A 66 -15.05 -14.79 -13.85
C PHE A 66 -15.44 -13.39 -13.35
N LEU A 67 -15.20 -12.35 -14.15
CA LEU A 67 -15.54 -10.97 -13.81
C LEU A 67 -17.05 -10.83 -13.59
N ASN A 68 -17.86 -11.28 -14.56
CA ASN A 68 -19.31 -11.15 -14.51
C ASN A 68 -19.94 -11.90 -13.34
N ASN A 69 -19.41 -13.06 -12.99
CA ASN A 69 -19.93 -13.89 -11.91
C ASN A 69 -19.60 -13.34 -10.52
N ASN A 70 -18.61 -12.46 -10.40
CA ASN A 70 -18.12 -12.03 -9.09
C ASN A 70 -18.30 -10.53 -8.83
N ILE A 71 -18.26 -9.66 -9.86
CA ILE A 71 -18.24 -8.21 -9.65
C ILE A 71 -19.50 -7.70 -8.93
N GLY A 72 -20.69 -8.23 -9.29
CA GLY A 72 -21.95 -7.87 -8.65
C GLY A 72 -21.92 -8.15 -7.14
N LYS A 73 -21.52 -9.36 -6.77
CA LYS A 73 -21.40 -9.75 -5.35
C LYS A 73 -20.46 -8.87 -4.54
N LEU A 74 -19.37 -8.40 -5.17
CA LEU A 74 -18.41 -7.50 -4.52
C LEU A 74 -19.00 -6.10 -4.33
N ILE A 75 -19.75 -5.60 -5.33
CA ILE A 75 -20.44 -4.30 -5.23
C ILE A 75 -21.51 -4.34 -4.15
N ASP A 76 -22.34 -5.41 -4.12
CA ASP A 76 -23.39 -5.57 -3.11
C ASP A 76 -22.77 -5.59 -1.70
N ARG A 77 -21.69 -6.33 -1.53
CA ARG A 77 -20.99 -6.42 -0.24
C ARG A 77 -20.37 -5.09 0.17
N GLN A 78 -19.85 -4.31 -0.78
CA GLN A 78 -19.35 -2.96 -0.53
C GLN A 78 -20.49 -2.04 -0.04
N GLY A 79 -21.65 -2.08 -0.67
CA GLY A 79 -22.82 -1.29 -0.23
C GLY A 79 -23.29 -1.65 1.18
N GLU A 80 -23.34 -2.96 1.51
CA GLU A 80 -23.67 -3.42 2.86
C GLU A 80 -22.67 -2.88 3.90
N MET A 81 -21.39 -2.86 3.54
CA MET A 81 -20.32 -2.38 4.42
C MET A 81 -20.40 -0.87 4.64
N GLU A 82 -20.69 -0.10 3.59
CA GLU A 82 -20.90 1.35 3.68
C GLU A 82 -22.09 1.69 4.59
N ALA A 83 -23.20 1.02 4.43
CA ALA A 83 -24.39 1.20 5.27
C ALA A 83 -24.09 0.87 6.75
N MET A 84 -23.42 -0.27 7.01
CA MET A 84 -23.03 -0.65 8.37
C MET A 84 -22.10 0.39 9.02
N VAL A 85 -21.11 0.89 8.29
CA VAL A 85 -20.20 1.92 8.81
C VAL A 85 -20.96 3.21 9.11
N ALA A 86 -21.86 3.65 8.24
CA ALA A 86 -22.68 4.83 8.46
C ALA A 86 -23.54 4.69 9.73
N ASP A 87 -24.23 3.57 9.91
CA ASP A 87 -25.05 3.29 11.11
C ASP A 87 -24.21 3.33 12.41
N ILE A 88 -22.97 2.82 12.36
CA ILE A 88 -22.07 2.86 13.51
C ILE A 88 -21.66 4.30 13.82
N PHE A 89 -21.35 5.11 12.81
CA PHE A 89 -21.03 6.53 12.99
C PHE A 89 -22.19 7.31 13.59
N ASP A 90 -23.41 7.09 13.10
CA ASP A 90 -24.63 7.75 13.59
C ASP A 90 -24.91 7.38 15.05
N SER A 91 -24.85 6.10 15.38
CA SER A 91 -25.07 5.61 16.74
C SER A 91 -24.01 6.15 17.72
N PHE A 92 -22.78 6.32 17.24
CA PHE A 92 -21.68 6.86 18.03
C PHE A 92 -21.81 8.37 18.32
N GLY A 93 -22.52 9.11 17.48
CA GLY A 93 -22.77 10.54 17.66
C GLY A 93 -23.36 10.87 19.03
N SER A 94 -24.29 10.04 19.51
CA SER A 94 -24.88 10.19 20.85
C SER A 94 -23.87 10.02 21.98
N VAL A 95 -22.93 9.10 21.83
CA VAL A 95 -21.84 8.87 22.81
C VAL A 95 -20.87 10.05 22.85
N LEU A 96 -20.54 10.62 21.69
CA LEU A 96 -19.69 11.80 21.59
C LEU A 96 -20.34 13.02 22.24
N ASN A 97 -21.62 13.26 21.97
CA ASN A 97 -22.36 14.38 22.56
C ASN A 97 -22.38 14.29 24.09
N LEU A 98 -22.74 13.14 24.64
CA LEU A 98 -22.75 12.92 26.08
C LEU A 98 -21.34 13.07 26.69
N LYS A 99 -20.31 12.57 26.01
CA LYS A 99 -18.92 12.75 26.45
C LYS A 99 -18.53 14.23 26.48
N GLY A 100 -18.94 15.00 25.48
CA GLY A 100 -18.75 16.46 25.44
C GLY A 100 -19.40 17.16 26.63
N GLU A 101 -20.66 16.82 26.93
CA GLU A 101 -21.41 17.38 28.06
C GLU A 101 -20.79 17.03 29.42
N VAL A 102 -20.46 15.76 29.62
CA VAL A 102 -19.91 15.26 30.90
C VAL A 102 -18.54 15.88 31.22
N TYR A 103 -17.70 16.06 30.20
CA TYR A 103 -16.34 16.58 30.40
C TYR A 103 -16.18 18.08 30.06
N GLY A 104 -17.26 18.76 29.68
CA GLY A 104 -17.25 20.19 29.37
C GLY A 104 -16.41 20.53 28.14
N LEU A 105 -16.35 19.62 27.17
CA LEU A 105 -15.56 19.80 25.96
C LEU A 105 -16.45 20.35 24.84
N GLU A 106 -16.21 21.58 24.37
CA GLU A 106 -16.98 22.21 23.30
C GLU A 106 -16.80 21.47 21.96
N ARG A 107 -15.66 20.83 21.74
CA ARG A 107 -15.38 20.10 20.51
C ARG A 107 -14.31 19.01 20.73
N LEU A 108 -14.62 17.79 20.33
CA LEU A 108 -13.65 16.69 20.28
C LEU A 108 -12.98 16.71 18.90
N GLU A 109 -11.88 17.46 18.74
CA GLU A 109 -11.12 17.58 17.49
C GLU A 109 -10.24 16.35 17.18
N GLN A 110 -10.65 15.17 17.63
CA GLN A 110 -9.92 13.95 17.34
C GLN A 110 -10.37 13.36 16.00
N ASP A 111 -9.43 12.83 15.22
CA ASP A 111 -9.76 12.12 13.97
C ASP A 111 -10.24 10.70 14.23
N SER A 112 -10.05 10.19 15.42
CA SER A 112 -10.51 8.85 15.80
C SER A 112 -10.87 8.80 17.29
N HIS A 113 -11.87 8.00 17.60
CA HIS A 113 -12.36 7.76 18.95
C HIS A 113 -12.41 6.25 19.20
N THR A 114 -11.86 5.84 20.32
CA THR A 114 -11.87 4.44 20.74
C THR A 114 -12.74 4.27 21.99
N ILE A 115 -13.60 3.27 21.96
CA ILE A 115 -14.33 2.76 23.11
C ILE A 115 -13.86 1.35 23.38
N THR A 116 -13.50 1.08 24.61
CA THR A 116 -13.09 -0.25 25.06
C THR A 116 -14.02 -0.67 26.20
N ASP A 117 -14.46 -1.91 26.16
CA ASP A 117 -15.19 -2.57 27.23
C ASP A 117 -14.37 -2.51 28.53
N PRO A 118 -15.01 -2.25 29.71
CA PRO A 118 -14.30 -2.15 30.99
C PRO A 118 -13.40 -3.35 31.34
N GLU A 119 -13.76 -4.54 30.86
CA GLU A 119 -12.98 -5.76 31.04
C GLU A 119 -11.90 -5.96 29.96
N GLY A 120 -11.86 -5.10 28.94
CA GLY A 120 -10.91 -5.19 27.83
C GLY A 120 -11.22 -6.29 26.81
N ASN A 121 -12.40 -6.90 26.88
CA ASN A 121 -12.78 -8.02 26.00
C ASN A 121 -13.16 -7.59 24.58
N ALA A 122 -13.52 -6.33 24.39
CA ALA A 122 -13.88 -5.77 23.10
C ALA A 122 -13.46 -4.29 23.01
N SER A 123 -13.14 -3.86 21.79
CA SER A 123 -12.85 -2.46 21.49
C SER A 123 -13.31 -2.11 20.11
N ILE A 124 -13.85 -0.90 19.94
CA ILE A 124 -14.21 -0.31 18.65
C ILE A 124 -13.53 1.05 18.54
N THR A 125 -12.87 1.28 17.44
CA THR A 125 -12.31 2.58 17.04
C THR A 125 -13.03 3.06 15.79
N ILE A 126 -13.57 4.26 15.86
CA ILE A 126 -14.23 4.96 14.76
C ILE A 126 -13.37 6.16 14.39
N GLY A 127 -13.12 6.37 13.11
CA GLY A 127 -12.28 7.48 12.71
C GLY A 127 -12.27 7.73 11.21
N GLN A 128 -11.52 8.76 10.87
CA GLN A 128 -11.23 9.10 9.47
C GLN A 128 -9.73 8.94 9.21
N ASN A 129 -9.39 8.39 8.06
CA ASN A 129 -8.00 8.40 7.59
C ASN A 129 -7.64 9.85 7.25
N VAL A 130 -6.58 10.36 7.87
CA VAL A 130 -6.11 11.72 7.62
C VAL A 130 -4.82 11.65 6.85
N GLY A 131 -4.80 12.34 5.72
CA GLY A 131 -3.61 12.59 4.92
C GLY A 131 -3.11 14.01 5.15
N ILE A 132 -1.81 14.21 5.07
CA ILE A 132 -1.20 15.54 5.02
C ILE A 132 -0.65 15.73 3.62
N THR A 133 -1.10 16.79 2.95
CA THR A 133 -0.60 17.26 1.66
C THR A 133 0.03 18.63 1.84
N PHE A 134 0.55 19.22 0.78
CA PHE A 134 1.14 20.55 0.80
C PHE A 134 0.52 21.41 -0.31
N ASP A 135 0.46 22.72 -0.10
CA ASP A 135 -0.14 23.69 -1.05
C ASP A 135 0.82 24.18 -2.15
N GLY A 136 2.08 23.71 -2.11
CA GLY A 136 3.15 24.13 -3.03
C GLY A 136 4.07 25.21 -2.47
N SER A 137 3.68 25.94 -1.42
CA SER A 137 4.53 26.95 -0.79
C SER A 137 5.67 26.35 0.04
N GLU A 138 5.59 25.06 0.40
CA GLU A 138 6.66 24.34 1.08
C GLU A 138 8.00 24.39 0.34
N THR A 139 7.97 24.55 -0.99
CA THR A 139 9.19 24.67 -1.80
C THR A 139 10.03 25.88 -1.43
N ALA A 140 9.40 26.99 -1.03
CA ALA A 140 10.09 28.18 -0.56
C ALA A 140 10.79 27.92 0.79
N GLY A 141 10.12 27.22 1.70
CA GLY A 141 10.71 26.79 2.97
C GLY A 141 11.89 25.86 2.78
N VAL A 142 11.75 24.86 1.90
CA VAL A 142 12.86 23.95 1.53
C VAL A 142 14.04 24.75 0.97
N GLN A 143 13.80 25.72 0.08
CA GLN A 143 14.88 26.53 -0.50
C GLN A 143 15.61 27.35 0.56
N LYS A 144 14.89 27.95 1.52
CA LYS A 144 15.51 28.67 2.64
C LYS A 144 16.43 27.78 3.47
N ILE A 145 15.93 26.61 3.87
CA ILE A 145 16.73 25.63 4.62
C ILE A 145 17.96 25.19 3.80
N MET A 146 17.78 24.91 2.50
CA MET A 146 18.89 24.51 1.63
C MET A 146 19.95 25.61 1.49
N ASN A 147 19.57 26.87 1.40
CA ASN A 147 20.49 28.01 1.36
C ASN A 147 21.28 28.11 2.67
N TYR A 148 20.61 28.00 3.82
CA TYR A 148 21.25 27.96 5.13
C TYR A 148 22.26 26.80 5.23
N LEU A 149 21.84 25.58 4.85
CA LEU A 149 22.73 24.41 4.89
C LEU A 149 23.95 24.57 3.96
N THR A 150 23.79 25.24 2.84
CA THR A 150 24.90 25.53 1.93
C THR A 150 25.88 26.52 2.56
N ALA A 151 25.37 27.56 3.23
CA ALA A 151 26.20 28.55 3.92
C ALA A 151 27.03 27.95 5.05
N ILE A 152 26.43 27.07 5.88
CA ILE A 152 27.15 26.43 6.99
C ILE A 152 28.09 25.31 6.52
N SER A 153 27.78 24.61 5.43
CA SER A 153 28.63 23.54 4.88
C SER A 153 29.87 24.06 4.17
N GLY A 154 29.88 25.33 3.80
CA GLY A 154 31.01 26.01 3.18
C GLY A 154 32.16 26.34 4.15
N ASN A 155 31.93 26.25 5.45
CA ASN A 155 32.99 26.35 6.47
C ASN A 155 33.70 25.00 6.57
N GLU A 156 34.93 24.93 6.06
CA GLU A 156 35.68 23.67 5.81
C GLU A 156 36.03 22.86 7.06
N ASP A 157 35.86 23.38 8.27
CA ASP A 157 36.46 22.81 9.48
C ASP A 157 35.52 22.01 10.39
N ASN A 158 34.21 21.85 10.03
CA ASN A 158 33.25 21.15 10.91
C ASN A 158 32.55 19.97 10.22
N GLU A 159 33.13 18.79 10.35
CA GLU A 159 32.59 17.51 9.84
C GLU A 159 31.18 17.17 10.38
N ASP A 160 30.89 17.55 11.62
CA ASP A 160 29.59 17.25 12.24
C ASP A 160 28.48 18.14 11.62
N MET A 161 28.79 19.39 11.30
CA MET A 161 27.86 20.27 10.59
C MET A 161 27.58 19.76 9.16
N LYS A 162 28.59 19.23 8.48
CA LYS A 162 28.39 18.61 7.16
C LYS A 162 27.44 17.40 7.23
N LYS A 163 27.65 16.50 8.19
CA LYS A 163 26.77 15.33 8.41
C LYS A 163 25.36 15.75 8.77
N MET A 164 25.20 16.78 9.61
CA MET A 164 23.89 17.36 9.92
C MET A 164 23.19 17.89 8.67
N ALA A 165 23.89 18.66 7.84
CA ALA A 165 23.35 19.20 6.61
C ALA A 165 22.90 18.09 5.64
N GLU A 166 23.66 17.01 5.51
CA GLU A 166 23.28 15.86 4.70
C GLU A 166 22.04 15.15 5.25
N THR A 167 21.92 15.02 6.57
CA THR A 167 20.74 14.43 7.21
C THR A 167 19.49 15.26 6.91
N VAL A 168 19.57 16.59 7.02
CA VAL A 168 18.42 17.47 6.69
C VAL A 168 18.06 17.36 5.22
N LYS A 169 19.06 17.39 4.32
CA LYS A 169 18.82 17.19 2.88
C LYS A 169 18.09 15.89 2.59
N LEU A 170 18.44 14.79 3.29
CA LEU A 170 17.77 13.50 3.15
C LEU A 170 16.31 13.54 3.66
N LEU A 171 16.06 14.24 4.77
CA LEU A 171 14.71 14.41 5.32
C LEU A 171 13.82 15.26 4.41
N LEU A 172 14.37 16.32 3.79
CA LEU A 172 13.68 17.20 2.85
C LEU A 172 13.53 16.63 1.44
N LYS A 173 14.12 15.46 1.16
CA LYS A 173 14.02 14.85 -0.16
C LYS A 173 12.58 14.39 -0.43
N PRO A 174 11.94 14.87 -1.53
CA PRO A 174 10.60 14.42 -1.90
C PRO A 174 10.54 12.93 -2.16
N SER A 175 9.39 12.34 -1.90
CA SER A 175 9.10 10.94 -2.24
C SER A 175 9.17 10.74 -3.76
N MET A 176 9.80 9.69 -4.22
CA MET A 176 9.87 9.37 -5.66
C MET A 176 8.49 9.07 -6.25
N LYS A 177 7.58 8.53 -5.45
CA LYS A 177 6.24 8.13 -5.88
C LYS A 177 5.28 9.32 -5.95
N THR A 178 5.22 10.16 -4.91
CA THR A 178 4.25 11.26 -4.80
C THR A 178 4.81 12.61 -5.23
N LYS A 179 6.13 12.75 -5.37
CA LYS A 179 6.86 14.00 -5.60
C LYS A 179 6.66 15.06 -4.50
N MET A 180 6.05 14.67 -3.38
CA MET A 180 5.78 15.52 -2.22
C MET A 180 6.73 15.22 -1.07
N LEU A 181 6.90 16.17 -0.16
CA LEU A 181 7.61 15.95 1.09
C LEU A 181 6.91 14.84 1.91
N ASN A 182 7.67 14.12 2.70
CA ASN A 182 7.11 13.12 3.62
C ASN A 182 6.74 13.79 4.94
N PRO A 183 5.44 13.85 5.32
CA PRO A 183 5.00 14.54 6.54
C PRO A 183 5.68 14.01 7.81
N ALA A 184 5.91 12.70 7.91
CA ALA A 184 6.59 12.12 9.07
C ALA A 184 8.06 12.60 9.20
N LYS A 185 8.76 12.79 8.08
CA LYS A 185 10.12 13.36 8.06
C LYS A 185 10.11 14.83 8.44
N ILE A 186 9.06 15.58 8.03
CA ILE A 186 8.91 16.99 8.43
C ILE A 186 8.66 17.10 9.94
N ILE A 187 7.87 16.23 10.53
CA ILE A 187 7.69 16.19 11.99
C ILE A 187 9.02 15.92 12.70
N GLN A 188 9.83 14.97 12.22
CA GLN A 188 11.16 14.70 12.76
C GLN A 188 12.06 15.92 12.65
N LEU A 189 12.08 16.56 11.49
CA LEU A 189 12.90 17.76 11.25
C LEU A 189 12.45 18.93 12.14
N ASN A 190 11.15 19.11 12.33
CA ASN A 190 10.59 20.13 13.20
C ASN A 190 10.99 19.91 14.68
N ALA A 191 11.06 18.67 15.14
CA ALA A 191 11.54 18.33 16.49
C ALA A 191 13.03 18.66 16.69
N MET A 192 13.80 18.77 15.62
CA MET A 192 15.24 19.07 15.65
C MET A 192 15.57 20.57 15.63
N ARG A 193 14.57 21.48 15.56
CA ARG A 193 14.78 22.94 15.49
C ARG A 193 15.76 23.45 16.54
N GLY A 194 15.57 23.07 17.80
CA GLY A 194 16.42 23.49 18.89
C GLY A 194 17.91 23.10 18.74
N THR A 195 18.21 22.09 17.92
CA THR A 195 19.57 21.67 17.63
C THR A 195 20.28 22.61 16.66
N TYR A 196 19.53 23.17 15.71
CA TYR A 196 20.09 24.09 14.69
C TYR A 196 20.21 25.50 15.21
N ASN A 197 19.30 25.94 16.08
CA ASN A 197 19.26 27.26 16.70
C ASN A 197 19.56 28.40 15.71
N SER A 198 18.92 28.36 14.55
CA SER A 198 19.09 29.31 13.45
C SER A 198 17.76 29.91 13.02
N PRO A 199 17.64 31.22 13.01
CA PRO A 199 16.45 31.91 12.55
C PRO A 199 16.06 31.56 11.10
N GLU A 200 17.04 31.38 10.20
CA GLU A 200 16.80 31.03 8.80
C GLU A 200 16.24 29.61 8.67
N PHE A 201 16.73 28.67 9.49
CA PHE A 201 16.21 27.32 9.54
C PHE A 201 14.79 27.31 10.07
N ASP A 202 14.54 28.04 11.15
CA ASP A 202 13.22 28.12 11.79
C ASP A 202 12.19 28.76 10.85
N GLU A 203 12.53 29.85 10.16
CA GLU A 203 11.65 30.49 9.17
C GLU A 203 11.33 29.54 8.01
N GLY A 204 12.32 28.79 7.52
CA GLY A 204 12.10 27.77 6.49
C GLY A 204 11.17 26.67 6.95
N MET A 205 11.31 26.21 8.21
CA MET A 205 10.42 25.22 8.80
C MET A 205 9.01 25.76 9.01
N ASP A 206 8.86 27.02 9.42
CA ASP A 206 7.54 27.64 9.60
C ASP A 206 6.77 27.70 8.28
N ILE A 207 7.45 28.03 7.18
CA ILE A 207 6.84 27.98 5.83
C ILE A 207 6.39 26.56 5.49
N ILE A 208 7.23 25.53 5.72
CA ILE A 208 6.88 24.14 5.40
C ILE A 208 5.70 23.67 6.25
N VAL A 209 5.67 24.00 7.53
CA VAL A 209 4.58 23.64 8.45
C VAL A 209 3.28 24.35 8.07
N ALA A 210 3.35 25.64 7.73
CA ALA A 210 2.19 26.42 7.30
C ALA A 210 1.62 25.93 5.95
N ALA A 211 2.47 25.37 5.08
CA ALA A 211 2.05 24.80 3.80
C ALA A 211 1.29 23.46 3.93
N GLN A 212 1.25 22.86 5.12
CA GLN A 212 0.58 21.57 5.32
C GLN A 212 -0.94 21.74 5.27
N ILE A 213 -1.57 20.94 4.39
CA ILE A 213 -3.02 20.84 4.31
C ILE A 213 -3.42 19.48 4.87
N ARG A 214 -4.24 19.49 5.92
CA ARG A 214 -4.81 18.30 6.50
C ARG A 214 -6.09 17.91 5.75
N GLN A 215 -6.06 16.78 5.06
CA GLN A 215 -7.21 16.27 4.33
C GLN A 215 -7.78 15.05 5.03
N ARG A 216 -9.08 15.09 5.33
CA ARG A 216 -9.82 13.93 5.77
C ARG A 216 -10.17 13.10 4.55
N GLY A 217 -9.79 11.83 4.60
CA GLY A 217 -10.09 10.83 3.58
C GLY A 217 -11.24 9.92 4.01
N SER A 218 -11.10 8.65 3.68
CA SER A 218 -12.09 7.61 3.98
C SER A 218 -12.36 7.46 5.48
N SER A 219 -13.60 7.16 5.81
CA SER A 219 -14.04 6.78 7.15
C SER A 219 -13.69 5.31 7.42
N TYR A 220 -13.45 4.96 8.66
CA TYR A 220 -13.21 3.57 9.05
C TYR A 220 -13.79 3.24 10.41
N VAL A 221 -14.14 1.96 10.55
CA VAL A 221 -14.44 1.32 11.83
C VAL A 221 -13.48 0.15 11.99
N SER A 222 -12.76 0.10 13.10
CA SER A 222 -11.86 -1.00 13.41
C SER A 222 -11.99 -1.41 14.87
N GLY A 223 -11.49 -2.59 15.19
CA GLY A 223 -11.54 -3.04 16.56
C GLY A 223 -11.24 -4.51 16.72
N TYR A 224 -11.56 -5.02 17.88
CA TYR A 224 -11.43 -6.44 18.18
C TYR A 224 -12.49 -6.91 19.18
N LYS A 225 -12.69 -8.21 19.21
CA LYS A 225 -13.42 -8.92 20.25
C LYS A 225 -12.70 -10.20 20.62
N LEU A 226 -12.60 -10.47 21.93
CA LEU A 226 -12.14 -11.77 22.44
C LEU A 226 -13.30 -12.76 22.44
N VAL A 227 -13.16 -13.84 21.69
CA VAL A 227 -14.19 -14.86 21.52
C VAL A 227 -13.69 -16.18 22.13
N LYS A 228 -14.45 -16.76 23.04
CA LYS A 228 -14.15 -18.10 23.57
C LYS A 228 -14.39 -19.14 22.49
N ILE A 229 -13.37 -19.94 22.17
CA ILE A 229 -13.42 -21.03 21.18
C ILE A 229 -13.30 -22.41 21.84
N GLY A 230 -13.15 -22.47 23.16
CA GLY A 230 -13.07 -23.66 23.98
C GLY A 230 -13.08 -23.30 25.47
N GLU A 231 -13.04 -24.31 26.34
CA GLU A 231 -13.12 -24.09 27.81
C GLU A 231 -12.04 -23.14 28.34
N ASN A 232 -10.80 -23.23 27.80
CA ASN A 232 -9.65 -22.40 28.19
C ASN A 232 -8.98 -21.70 27.01
N GLN A 233 -9.67 -21.57 25.86
CA GLN A 233 -9.10 -20.94 24.67
C GLN A 233 -9.90 -19.72 24.28
N VAL A 234 -9.19 -18.59 24.13
CA VAL A 234 -9.74 -17.32 23.67
C VAL A 234 -9.03 -16.93 22.36
N LYS A 235 -9.82 -16.56 21.36
CA LYS A 235 -9.34 -16.01 20.10
C LYS A 235 -9.67 -14.53 20.02
N LYS A 236 -8.66 -13.73 19.71
CA LYS A 236 -8.87 -12.32 19.33
C LYS A 236 -9.31 -12.26 17.87
N VAL A 237 -10.52 -11.76 17.63
CA VAL A 237 -11.04 -11.49 16.30
C VAL A 237 -10.90 -10.00 16.05
N GLU A 238 -10.05 -9.63 15.11
CA GLU A 238 -9.83 -8.23 14.71
C GLU A 238 -10.56 -7.94 13.41
N PHE A 239 -11.03 -6.70 13.26
CA PHE A 239 -11.70 -6.23 12.06
C PHE A 239 -11.31 -4.79 11.73
N ARG A 240 -11.36 -4.44 10.43
CA ARG A 240 -11.25 -3.08 9.94
C ARG A 240 -12.06 -2.94 8.65
N PHE A 241 -13.03 -2.05 8.68
CA PHE A 241 -13.84 -1.67 7.53
C PHE A 241 -13.53 -0.22 7.19
N THR A 242 -13.28 0.05 5.92
CA THR A 242 -12.92 1.39 5.41
C THR A 242 -13.80 1.69 4.22
N VAL A 243 -14.43 2.85 4.21
CA VAL A 243 -15.37 3.31 3.19
C VAL A 243 -15.06 4.74 2.76
#